data_ab9cf9f3d7418482db955df5a950d78d
#
_entry.id   ab9cf9f3d7418482db955df5a950d78d
#
_cell.length_a   1.000
_cell.length_b   1.000
_cell.length_c   1.000
_cell.angle_alpha   90.00
_cell.angle_beta   90.00
_cell.angle_gamma   90.00
#
_symmetry.space_group_name_H-M   'P 1'
#
loop_
_entity.id
_entity.type
_entity.pdbx_description
1 polymer ?
#
loop_
_entity_poly.entity_id
_entity_poly.type
_entity_poly.pdbx_seq_one_letter_code
_entity_poly.pdbx_strand_id
1 'polypeptide(L)'
;MPPDLENLLACPRCHGAFERQDNALVCLRLSCGFRAVIDDGIINVMPTMEMEERSFFDGHFPVMMHSSEEPGSHLAFYAQQSVELRHRLRGARTILDVGCGPRLQYDRPAANLLFGLDMSYESLRHNLDVDVPLWGSATSLPLPTRTVDAIVCLYSLHHLVGQTIFETRVRVRAALREFARVLRPGGDLLVFEIAPWWPVCIVQRLVWNFMRRRLKESLNVFFWRRRALEAMATTYLPPGTRLEYRAITVSPFLMFPFAFIFPRLHLPRLLYPFDISVYIWRMP
;
A
#
# COMPACT_ATOMS: atom_id res chain seq x y z
N MET A 1 -1.01 -17.42 -13.56
CA MET A 1 -1.17 -17.71 -12.12
C MET A 1 -0.43 -18.98 -11.72
N PRO A 2 0.18 -19.04 -10.51
CA PRO A 2 0.79 -20.24 -9.98
C PRO A 2 -0.21 -21.40 -9.89
N PRO A 3 0.21 -22.67 -10.14
CA PRO A 3 -0.69 -23.82 -10.09
C PRO A 3 -1.24 -24.12 -8.69
N ASP A 4 -0.47 -23.79 -7.64
CA ASP A 4 -0.80 -24.10 -6.23
C ASP A 4 -1.25 -22.84 -5.48
N LEU A 5 -2.10 -22.03 -6.10
CA LEU A 5 -2.52 -20.74 -5.58
C LEU A 5 -3.18 -20.82 -4.20
N GLU A 6 -3.99 -21.87 -3.96
CA GLU A 6 -4.66 -22.14 -2.69
C GLU A 6 -3.68 -22.36 -1.53
N ASN A 7 -2.47 -22.84 -1.81
CA ASN A 7 -1.42 -23.04 -0.81
C ASN A 7 -0.63 -21.75 -0.51
N LEU A 8 -0.70 -20.78 -1.41
CA LEU A 8 -0.02 -19.47 -1.27
C LEU A 8 -0.88 -18.46 -0.53
N LEU A 9 -2.20 -18.68 -0.45
CA LEU A 9 -3.15 -17.75 0.11
C LEU A 9 -3.80 -18.28 1.40
N ALA A 10 -4.30 -17.35 2.20
CA ALA A 10 -5.09 -17.63 3.38
C ALA A 10 -6.33 -16.75 3.41
N CYS A 11 -7.39 -17.22 4.03
CA CYS A 11 -8.63 -16.47 4.14
C CYS A 11 -8.40 -15.11 4.84
N PRO A 12 -8.74 -13.97 4.23
CA PRO A 12 -8.50 -12.66 4.84
C PRO A 12 -9.36 -12.43 6.09
N ARG A 13 -10.43 -13.21 6.29
CA ARG A 13 -11.34 -13.09 7.44
C ARG A 13 -10.87 -13.87 8.65
N CYS A 14 -10.33 -15.09 8.45
CA CYS A 14 -10.01 -16.00 9.57
C CYS A 14 -8.62 -16.63 9.47
N HIS A 15 -7.84 -16.32 8.45
CA HIS A 15 -6.52 -16.88 8.11
C HIS A 15 -6.48 -18.40 7.95
N GLY A 16 -7.66 -19.04 7.74
CA GLY A 16 -7.78 -20.46 7.40
C GLY A 16 -7.30 -20.73 5.98
N ALA A 17 -6.98 -21.99 5.70
CA ALA A 17 -6.60 -22.44 4.37
C ALA A 17 -7.78 -22.37 3.39
N PHE A 18 -7.45 -22.31 2.11
CA PHE A 18 -8.39 -22.36 1.01
C PHE A 18 -8.39 -23.73 0.33
N GLU A 19 -9.51 -24.06 -0.26
CA GLU A 19 -9.66 -25.10 -1.28
C GLU A 19 -10.10 -24.44 -2.58
N ARG A 20 -9.53 -24.88 -3.69
CA ARG A 20 -9.93 -24.40 -5.01
C ARG A 20 -11.18 -25.13 -5.49
N GLN A 21 -12.20 -24.38 -5.84
CA GLN A 21 -13.45 -24.86 -6.43
C GLN A 21 -13.77 -24.05 -7.67
N ASP A 22 -13.55 -24.61 -8.84
CA ASP A 22 -13.69 -23.95 -10.15
C ASP A 22 -12.92 -22.60 -10.23
N ASN A 23 -13.66 -21.51 -10.32
CA ASN A 23 -13.15 -20.14 -10.39
C ASN A 23 -13.11 -19.43 -9.03
N ALA A 24 -13.07 -20.17 -7.92
CA ALA A 24 -13.05 -19.58 -6.59
C ALA A 24 -12.15 -20.34 -5.61
N LEU A 25 -11.74 -19.63 -4.56
CA LEU A 25 -11.09 -20.20 -3.39
C LEU A 25 -12.10 -20.14 -2.23
N VAL A 26 -12.42 -21.31 -1.67
CA VAL A 26 -13.39 -21.43 -0.56
C VAL A 26 -12.63 -21.70 0.72
N CYS A 27 -12.95 -20.95 1.77
CA CYS A 27 -12.33 -21.13 3.07
C CYS A 27 -12.74 -22.46 3.68
N LEU A 28 -11.76 -23.30 4.05
CA LEU A 28 -12.00 -24.62 4.66
C LEU A 28 -12.58 -24.54 6.07
N ARG A 29 -12.54 -23.39 6.73
CA ARG A 29 -13.17 -23.23 8.03
C ARG A 29 -14.69 -23.04 7.86
N LEU A 30 -15.46 -24.06 8.16
CA LEU A 30 -16.91 -24.12 7.94
C LEU A 30 -17.67 -22.91 8.52
N SER A 31 -17.26 -22.42 9.71
CA SER A 31 -17.90 -21.27 10.35
C SER A 31 -17.58 -19.93 9.69
N CYS A 32 -16.63 -19.88 8.74
CA CYS A 32 -16.18 -18.63 8.10
C CYS A 32 -17.04 -18.25 6.89
N GLY A 33 -17.32 -19.21 6.01
CA GLY A 33 -18.12 -19.02 4.80
C GLY A 33 -17.54 -18.05 3.78
N PHE A 34 -16.25 -17.68 3.89
CA PHE A 34 -15.61 -16.76 2.93
C PHE A 34 -15.28 -17.47 1.62
N ARG A 35 -15.60 -16.80 0.51
CA ARG A 35 -15.33 -17.25 -0.86
C ARG A 35 -14.65 -16.13 -1.64
N ALA A 36 -13.47 -16.37 -2.15
CA ALA A 36 -12.72 -15.48 -3.03
C ALA A 36 -12.95 -15.89 -4.48
N VAL A 37 -13.66 -15.08 -5.24
CA VAL A 37 -13.90 -15.31 -6.67
C VAL A 37 -12.67 -14.91 -7.47
N ILE A 38 -12.32 -15.71 -8.48
CA ILE A 38 -11.26 -15.40 -9.45
C ILE A 38 -11.94 -14.95 -10.73
N ASP A 39 -11.73 -13.70 -11.08
CA ASP A 39 -12.31 -13.08 -12.28
C ASP A 39 -11.17 -12.42 -13.09
N ASP A 40 -11.05 -12.78 -14.36
CA ASP A 40 -10.00 -12.31 -15.28
C ASP A 40 -8.56 -12.42 -14.66
N GLY A 41 -8.33 -13.50 -13.90
CA GLY A 41 -7.05 -13.72 -13.20
C GLY A 41 -6.87 -12.92 -11.92
N ILE A 42 -7.78 -12.01 -11.57
CA ILE A 42 -7.76 -11.24 -10.33
C ILE A 42 -8.56 -11.97 -9.24
N ILE A 43 -7.97 -12.07 -8.05
CA ILE A 43 -8.56 -12.78 -6.93
C ILE A 43 -9.25 -11.77 -6.02
N ASN A 44 -10.57 -11.86 -5.91
CA ASN A 44 -11.34 -10.98 -5.04
C ASN A 44 -11.28 -11.46 -3.59
N VAL A 45 -10.42 -10.82 -2.82
CA VAL A 45 -10.26 -11.03 -1.37
C VAL A 45 -10.73 -9.83 -0.55
N MET A 46 -11.54 -8.95 -1.16
CA MET A 46 -12.05 -7.74 -0.52
C MET A 46 -13.00 -8.06 0.63
N PRO A 47 -12.79 -7.51 1.82
CA PRO A 47 -13.77 -7.56 2.90
C PRO A 47 -15.04 -6.80 2.50
N THR A 48 -16.22 -7.37 2.79
CA THR A 48 -17.51 -6.77 2.42
C THR A 48 -17.74 -5.35 2.98
N MET A 49 -17.08 -5.00 4.08
CA MET A 49 -17.22 -3.68 4.74
C MET A 49 -16.42 -2.54 4.09
N GLU A 50 -15.50 -2.82 3.18
CA GLU A 50 -14.62 -1.81 2.56
C GLU A 50 -15.00 -1.50 1.11
N MET A 51 -16.12 -2.02 0.62
CA MET A 51 -16.57 -1.79 -0.77
C MET A 51 -16.92 -0.33 -1.08
N GLU A 52 -17.29 0.47 -0.08
CA GLU A 52 -17.66 1.88 -0.27
C GLU A 52 -16.45 2.76 -0.69
N GLU A 53 -15.24 2.40 -0.29
CA GLU A 53 -14.02 3.15 -0.64
C GLU A 53 -13.53 2.84 -2.07
N ARG A 54 -13.96 1.74 -2.63
CA ARG A 54 -13.62 1.28 -3.98
C ARG A 54 -13.93 2.33 -5.05
N SER A 55 -15.10 2.96 -4.99
CA SER A 55 -15.55 3.92 -6.00
C SER A 55 -14.59 5.10 -6.16
N PHE A 56 -13.94 5.51 -5.08
CA PHE A 56 -12.93 6.56 -5.12
C PHE A 56 -11.72 6.16 -5.94
N PHE A 57 -11.14 4.97 -5.70
CA PHE A 57 -9.94 4.52 -6.40
C PHE A 57 -10.20 4.19 -7.86
N ASP A 58 -11.31 3.53 -8.18
CA ASP A 58 -11.70 3.26 -9.56
C ASP A 58 -11.98 4.57 -10.33
N GLY A 59 -12.58 5.58 -9.69
CA GLY A 59 -12.81 6.90 -10.27
C GLY A 59 -11.52 7.71 -10.51
N HIS A 60 -10.45 7.46 -9.75
CA HIS A 60 -9.16 8.13 -9.91
C HIS A 60 -8.18 7.38 -10.82
N PHE A 61 -8.53 6.17 -11.23
CA PHE A 61 -7.70 5.36 -12.12
C PHE A 61 -7.25 6.09 -13.40
N PRO A 62 -8.12 6.82 -14.16
CA PRO A 62 -7.68 7.55 -15.33
C PRO A 62 -6.61 8.60 -15.04
N VAL A 63 -6.71 9.27 -13.89
CA VAL A 63 -5.73 10.28 -13.44
C VAL A 63 -4.40 9.62 -13.12
N MET A 64 -4.40 8.46 -12.44
CA MET A 64 -3.19 7.71 -12.14
C MET A 64 -2.50 7.20 -13.41
N MET A 65 -3.25 6.71 -14.38
CA MET A 65 -2.71 6.27 -15.67
C MET A 65 -2.07 7.43 -16.43
N HIS A 66 -2.78 8.54 -16.56
CA HIS A 66 -2.26 9.72 -17.28
C HIS A 66 -1.00 10.28 -16.62
N SER A 67 -0.96 10.39 -15.29
CA SER A 67 0.21 10.87 -14.55
C SER A 67 1.43 9.95 -14.69
N SER A 68 1.22 8.66 -14.92
CA SER A 68 2.29 7.69 -15.12
C SER A 68 2.86 7.68 -16.55
N GLU A 69 2.13 8.23 -17.52
CA GLU A 69 2.53 8.27 -18.93
C GLU A 69 3.23 9.57 -19.33
N GLU A 70 3.09 10.67 -18.56
CA GLU A 70 3.76 11.93 -18.88
C GLU A 70 5.29 11.84 -18.70
N PRO A 71 6.08 12.02 -19.79
CA PRO A 71 7.53 12.00 -19.71
C PRO A 71 8.04 13.21 -18.90
N GLY A 72 8.85 12.98 -17.90
CA GLY A 72 9.71 13.98 -17.27
C GLY A 72 9.33 14.48 -15.88
N SER A 73 8.08 14.40 -15.42
CA SER A 73 7.70 14.92 -14.11
C SER A 73 7.99 13.95 -12.95
N HIS A 74 7.87 12.65 -13.19
CA HIS A 74 7.97 11.60 -12.14
C HIS A 74 9.20 10.72 -12.27
N LEU A 75 9.83 10.63 -13.45
CA LEU A 75 10.90 9.67 -13.74
C LEU A 75 12.11 9.79 -12.81
N ALA A 76 12.55 11.00 -12.47
CA ALA A 76 13.70 11.17 -11.58
C ALA A 76 13.43 10.70 -10.15
N PHE A 77 12.21 10.87 -9.68
CA PHE A 77 11.77 10.44 -8.37
C PHE A 77 11.64 8.91 -8.30
N TYR A 78 10.94 8.31 -9.26
CA TYR A 78 10.82 6.85 -9.35
C TYR A 78 12.17 6.18 -9.60
N ALA A 79 13.10 6.81 -10.31
CA ALA A 79 14.44 6.29 -10.48
C ALA A 79 15.19 6.16 -9.15
N GLN A 80 15.13 7.18 -8.27
CA GLN A 80 15.75 7.12 -6.94
C GLN A 80 15.09 6.03 -6.06
N GLN A 81 13.77 5.95 -6.09
CA GLN A 81 13.00 4.93 -5.42
C GLN A 81 13.37 3.52 -5.92
N SER A 82 13.46 3.33 -7.24
CA SER A 82 13.87 2.05 -7.86
C SER A 82 15.27 1.62 -7.43
N VAL A 83 16.21 2.54 -7.31
CA VAL A 83 17.59 2.22 -6.83
C VAL A 83 17.55 1.67 -5.41
N GLU A 84 16.83 2.33 -4.50
CA GLU A 84 16.70 1.86 -3.11
C GLU A 84 16.01 0.49 -3.04
N LEU A 85 14.89 0.33 -3.74
CA LEU A 85 14.13 -0.92 -3.74
C LEU A 85 14.92 -2.07 -4.38
N ARG A 86 15.62 -1.83 -5.50
CA ARG A 86 16.46 -2.85 -6.16
C ARG A 86 17.50 -3.43 -5.21
N HIS A 87 18.12 -2.58 -4.40
CA HIS A 87 19.11 -3.03 -3.42
C HIS A 87 18.47 -3.88 -2.32
N ARG A 88 17.34 -3.45 -1.79
CA ARG A 88 16.66 -4.10 -0.65
C ARG A 88 15.93 -5.37 -1.04
N LEU A 89 15.38 -5.43 -2.23
CA LEU A 89 14.64 -6.60 -2.71
C LEU A 89 15.54 -7.69 -3.31
N ARG A 90 16.87 -7.44 -3.37
CA ARG A 90 17.81 -8.43 -3.85
C ARG A 90 17.79 -9.68 -2.97
N GLY A 91 17.45 -10.82 -3.57
CA GLY A 91 17.39 -12.11 -2.87
C GLY A 91 16.05 -12.40 -2.18
N ALA A 92 15.12 -11.47 -2.14
CA ALA A 92 13.75 -11.76 -1.73
C ALA A 92 13.10 -12.70 -2.75
N ARG A 93 12.52 -13.82 -2.29
CA ARG A 93 11.84 -14.80 -3.15
C ARG A 93 10.37 -14.48 -3.33
N THR A 94 9.75 -13.96 -2.28
CA THR A 94 8.33 -13.65 -2.21
C THR A 94 8.14 -12.22 -1.73
N ILE A 95 7.52 -11.41 -2.56
CA ILE A 95 7.29 -9.98 -2.30
C ILE A 95 5.79 -9.72 -2.35
N LEU A 96 5.31 -8.87 -1.44
CA LEU A 96 3.97 -8.30 -1.49
C LEU A 96 4.09 -6.79 -1.74
N ASP A 97 3.50 -6.32 -2.83
CA ASP A 97 3.30 -4.89 -3.11
C ASP A 97 1.89 -4.47 -2.69
N VAL A 98 1.79 -3.54 -1.76
CA VAL A 98 0.53 -3.06 -1.18
C VAL A 98 0.19 -1.68 -1.72
N GLY A 99 -0.94 -1.59 -2.43
CA GLY A 99 -1.29 -0.43 -3.25
C GLY A 99 -0.44 -0.40 -4.52
N CYS A 100 -0.37 -1.54 -5.22
CA CYS A 100 0.52 -1.72 -6.36
C CYS A 100 0.13 -0.89 -7.58
N GLY A 101 -1.11 -0.37 -7.61
CA GLY A 101 -1.61 0.45 -8.71
C GLY A 101 -1.64 -0.27 -10.06
N PRO A 102 -1.77 0.50 -11.17
CA PRO A 102 -1.87 -0.06 -12.52
C PRO A 102 -0.53 -0.55 -13.10
N ARG A 103 0.58 -0.26 -12.46
CA ARG A 103 1.94 -0.73 -12.78
C ARG A 103 2.87 -0.54 -11.59
N LEU A 104 3.96 -1.30 -11.54
CA LEU A 104 5.00 -1.08 -10.55
C LEU A 104 5.69 0.28 -10.76
N GLN A 105 5.97 0.96 -9.65
CA GLN A 105 6.71 2.22 -9.64
C GLN A 105 8.21 2.01 -9.37
N TYR A 106 8.70 0.81 -9.63
CA TYR A 106 10.10 0.41 -9.49
C TYR A 106 10.41 -0.77 -10.42
N ASP A 107 11.70 -1.01 -10.64
CA ASP A 107 12.12 -2.13 -11.47
C ASP A 107 11.77 -3.46 -10.78
N ARG A 108 10.99 -4.27 -11.44
CA ARG A 108 10.64 -5.58 -10.92
C ARG A 108 11.88 -6.45 -10.71
N PRO A 109 12.08 -7.04 -9.52
CA PRO A 109 13.13 -8.01 -9.30
C PRO A 109 12.89 -9.28 -10.12
N ALA A 110 13.91 -9.73 -10.85
CA ALA A 110 13.81 -10.97 -11.62
C ALA A 110 13.64 -12.21 -10.69
N ALA A 111 12.89 -13.19 -11.15
CA ALA A 111 12.69 -14.49 -10.50
C ALA A 111 12.00 -14.45 -9.12
N ASN A 112 11.32 -13.39 -8.73
CA ASN A 112 10.55 -13.30 -7.50
C ASN A 112 9.06 -13.57 -7.78
N LEU A 113 8.40 -14.19 -6.82
CA LEU A 113 6.94 -14.26 -6.80
C LEU A 113 6.45 -12.93 -6.21
N LEU A 114 5.69 -12.19 -7.00
CA LEU A 114 5.19 -10.88 -6.63
C LEU A 114 3.68 -10.89 -6.53
N PHE A 115 3.18 -10.75 -5.31
CA PHE A 115 1.78 -10.46 -5.03
C PHE A 115 1.55 -8.97 -5.16
N GLY A 116 0.56 -8.57 -5.94
CA GLY A 116 0.07 -7.18 -6.00
C GLY A 116 -1.28 -7.05 -5.33
N LEU A 117 -1.37 -6.26 -4.27
CA LEU A 117 -2.63 -5.98 -3.60
C LEU A 117 -3.06 -4.55 -3.88
N ASP A 118 -4.28 -4.36 -4.35
CA ASP A 118 -4.89 -3.05 -4.55
C ASP A 118 -6.39 -3.06 -4.26
N MET A 119 -6.95 -1.91 -3.89
CA MET A 119 -8.39 -1.71 -3.71
C MET A 119 -9.10 -1.37 -5.02
N SER A 120 -8.38 -0.89 -6.04
CA SER A 120 -8.90 -0.63 -7.37
C SER A 120 -8.83 -1.87 -8.24
N TYR A 121 -9.98 -2.38 -8.63
CA TYR A 121 -10.07 -3.48 -9.59
C TYR A 121 -9.52 -3.07 -10.96
N GLU A 122 -9.82 -1.84 -11.39
CA GLU A 122 -9.35 -1.31 -12.66
C GLU A 122 -7.83 -1.17 -12.70
N SER A 123 -7.20 -0.75 -11.60
CA SER A 123 -5.73 -0.73 -11.50
C SER A 123 -5.14 -2.12 -11.69
N LEU A 124 -5.70 -3.13 -11.01
CA LEU A 124 -5.19 -4.51 -11.12
C LEU A 124 -5.35 -5.10 -12.52
N ARG A 125 -6.43 -4.77 -13.24
CA ARG A 125 -6.63 -5.20 -14.63
C ARG A 125 -5.52 -4.72 -15.58
N HIS A 126 -4.92 -3.59 -15.29
CA HIS A 126 -3.86 -2.98 -16.10
C HIS A 126 -2.46 -3.34 -15.59
N ASN A 127 -2.34 -3.90 -14.39
CA ASN A 127 -1.06 -4.25 -13.81
C ASN A 127 -0.56 -5.61 -14.30
N LEU A 128 0.28 -5.58 -15.33
CA LEU A 128 0.91 -6.76 -15.91
C LEU A 128 2.23 -7.15 -15.22
N ASP A 129 2.67 -6.37 -14.23
CA ASP A 129 3.96 -6.56 -13.57
C ASP A 129 3.87 -7.56 -12.41
N VAL A 130 2.67 -7.81 -11.87
CA VAL A 130 2.47 -8.71 -10.72
C VAL A 130 2.09 -10.12 -11.17
N ASP A 131 2.53 -11.14 -10.41
CA ASP A 131 2.22 -12.54 -10.72
C ASP A 131 0.83 -12.96 -10.21
N VAL A 132 0.46 -12.40 -9.05
CA VAL A 132 -0.80 -12.72 -8.35
C VAL A 132 -1.50 -11.43 -7.98
N PRO A 133 -2.42 -10.94 -8.80
CA PRO A 133 -3.21 -9.76 -8.49
C PRO A 133 -4.32 -10.08 -7.47
N LEU A 134 -4.31 -9.33 -6.36
CA LEU A 134 -5.20 -9.49 -5.23
C LEU A 134 -6.05 -8.23 -5.08
N TRP A 135 -7.33 -8.33 -5.37
CA TRP A 135 -8.25 -7.24 -5.11
C TRP A 135 -8.70 -7.27 -3.66
N GLY A 136 -8.09 -6.43 -2.83
CA GLY A 136 -8.22 -6.52 -1.38
C GLY A 136 -7.75 -5.31 -0.62
N SER A 137 -7.73 -5.43 0.70
CA SER A 137 -7.35 -4.38 1.64
C SER A 137 -6.08 -4.71 2.42
N ALA A 138 -5.25 -3.70 2.64
CA ALA A 138 -4.06 -3.81 3.49
C ALA A 138 -4.39 -4.17 4.95
N THR A 139 -5.64 -3.93 5.38
CA THR A 139 -6.09 -4.21 6.75
C THR A 139 -6.42 -5.68 6.99
N SER A 140 -6.45 -6.50 5.92
CA SER A 140 -6.86 -7.91 5.95
C SER A 140 -6.18 -8.68 4.82
N LEU A 141 -4.90 -8.99 5.00
CA LEU A 141 -4.08 -9.62 3.96
C LEU A 141 -4.44 -11.10 3.75
N PRO A 142 -4.63 -11.53 2.49
CA PRO A 142 -4.98 -12.92 2.16
C PRO A 142 -3.75 -13.82 2.08
N LEU A 143 -2.80 -13.66 2.98
CA LEU A 143 -1.55 -14.41 3.00
C LEU A 143 -1.37 -15.14 4.34
N PRO A 144 -0.78 -16.33 4.36
CA PRO A 144 -0.44 -17.01 5.59
C PRO A 144 0.58 -16.22 6.43
N THR A 145 0.69 -16.57 7.71
CA THR A 145 1.68 -15.97 8.61
C THR A 145 3.10 -16.34 8.14
N ARG A 146 4.01 -15.36 8.15
CA ARG A 146 5.44 -15.54 7.80
C ARG A 146 5.66 -16.12 6.40
N THR A 147 4.96 -15.57 5.40
CA THR A 147 5.00 -16.04 4.01
C THR A 147 5.92 -15.21 3.14
N VAL A 148 5.99 -13.88 3.35
CA VAL A 148 6.72 -13.00 2.45
C VAL A 148 8.06 -12.57 3.02
N ASP A 149 9.04 -12.44 2.14
CA ASP A 149 10.40 -11.98 2.48
C ASP A 149 10.47 -10.45 2.53
N ALA A 150 9.62 -9.77 1.75
CA ALA A 150 9.54 -8.32 1.75
C ALA A 150 8.11 -7.82 1.48
N ILE A 151 7.77 -6.70 2.10
CA ILE A 151 6.58 -5.91 1.77
C ILE A 151 7.04 -4.55 1.25
N VAL A 152 6.50 -4.15 0.11
CA VAL A 152 6.63 -2.81 -0.45
C VAL A 152 5.28 -2.10 -0.29
N CYS A 153 5.29 -0.88 0.25
CA CYS A 153 4.09 -0.06 0.42
C CYS A 153 4.44 1.38 0.06
N LEU A 154 4.09 1.77 -1.18
CA LEU A 154 4.44 3.06 -1.73
C LEU A 154 3.22 3.97 -1.70
N TYR A 155 3.29 5.04 -0.90
CA TYR A 155 2.26 6.10 -0.86
C TYR A 155 0.83 5.59 -0.63
N SER A 156 0.66 4.50 0.11
CA SER A 156 -0.62 3.84 0.29
C SER A 156 -1.19 3.94 1.71
N LEU A 157 -0.34 4.05 2.75
CA LEU A 157 -0.84 4.11 4.13
C LEU A 157 -1.64 5.38 4.42
N HIS A 158 -1.36 6.49 3.73
CA HIS A 158 -2.11 7.72 3.90
C HIS A 158 -3.52 7.65 3.32
N HIS A 159 -3.84 6.63 2.53
CA HIS A 159 -5.18 6.34 2.02
C HIS A 159 -6.03 5.47 2.97
N LEU A 160 -5.45 4.92 4.03
CA LEU A 160 -6.19 4.15 5.03
C LEU A 160 -6.94 5.10 5.98
N VAL A 161 -7.95 5.78 5.46
CA VAL A 161 -8.71 6.81 6.19
C VAL A 161 -10.05 6.30 6.69
N GLY A 162 -10.45 6.74 7.90
CA GLY A 162 -11.79 6.57 8.45
C GLY A 162 -12.54 7.90 8.50
N GLN A 163 -13.73 7.90 9.08
CA GLN A 163 -14.53 9.11 9.28
C GLN A 163 -13.89 10.05 10.32
N THR A 164 -13.15 9.49 11.27
CA THR A 164 -12.44 10.21 12.32
C THR A 164 -10.94 9.91 12.29
N ILE A 165 -10.13 10.77 12.92
CA ILE A 165 -8.69 10.52 13.09
C ILE A 165 -8.45 9.22 13.88
N PHE A 166 -9.33 8.90 14.83
CA PHE A 166 -9.24 7.67 15.61
C PHE A 166 -9.41 6.43 14.70
N GLU A 167 -10.47 6.40 13.88
CA GLU A 167 -10.69 5.31 12.91
C GLU A 167 -9.55 5.20 11.90
N THR A 168 -9.08 6.34 11.36
CA THR A 168 -7.90 6.40 10.48
C THR A 168 -6.68 5.72 11.13
N ARG A 169 -6.45 6.01 12.42
CA ARG A 169 -5.38 5.37 13.19
C ARG A 169 -5.60 3.87 13.37
N VAL A 170 -6.84 3.44 13.61
CA VAL A 170 -7.19 2.03 13.76
C VAL A 170 -6.90 1.26 12.47
N ARG A 171 -7.24 1.82 11.30
CA ARG A 171 -6.98 1.20 9.99
C ARG A 171 -5.47 1.06 9.71
N VAL A 172 -4.68 2.12 9.91
CA VAL A 172 -3.22 2.03 9.74
C VAL A 172 -2.60 1.00 10.68
N ARG A 173 -3.06 0.93 11.92
CA ARG A 173 -2.61 -0.08 12.89
C ARG A 173 -2.99 -1.50 12.46
N ALA A 174 -4.18 -1.68 11.89
CA ALA A 174 -4.60 -2.98 11.34
C ALA A 174 -3.68 -3.42 10.21
N ALA A 175 -3.34 -2.52 9.27
CA ALA A 175 -2.39 -2.81 8.20
C ALA A 175 -1.01 -3.17 8.74
N LEU A 176 -0.46 -2.38 9.67
CA LEU A 176 0.85 -2.67 10.28
C LEU A 176 0.88 -4.01 11.02
N ARG A 177 -0.21 -4.40 11.67
CA ARG A 177 -0.36 -5.72 12.30
C ARG A 177 -0.35 -6.84 11.26
N GLU A 178 -1.04 -6.67 10.15
CA GLU A 178 -1.05 -7.62 9.05
C GLU A 178 0.33 -7.73 8.38
N PHE A 179 1.02 -6.62 8.18
CA PHE A 179 2.39 -6.62 7.67
C PHE A 179 3.32 -7.43 8.59
N ALA A 180 3.26 -7.17 9.90
CA ALA A 180 4.02 -7.94 10.90
C ALA A 180 3.68 -9.44 10.88
N ARG A 181 2.42 -9.79 10.64
CA ARG A 181 1.96 -11.18 10.61
C ARG A 181 2.51 -11.94 9.41
N VAL A 182 2.47 -11.33 8.21
CA VAL A 182 2.83 -12.04 6.96
C VAL A 182 4.31 -12.02 6.65
N LEU A 183 5.08 -11.08 7.22
CA LEU A 183 6.53 -11.04 7.07
C LEU A 183 7.22 -12.19 7.78
N ARG A 184 8.23 -12.75 7.14
CA ARG A 184 9.14 -13.74 7.75
C ARG A 184 10.11 -13.09 8.71
N PRO A 185 10.67 -13.83 9.67
CA PRO A 185 11.88 -13.40 10.37
C PRO A 185 12.98 -13.02 9.38
N GLY A 186 13.68 -11.93 9.62
CA GLY A 186 14.67 -11.37 8.70
C GLY A 186 14.10 -10.65 7.47
N GLY A 187 12.77 -10.61 7.31
CA GLY A 187 12.10 -9.92 6.20
C GLY A 187 12.10 -8.39 6.36
N ASP A 188 11.94 -7.69 5.27
CA ASP A 188 11.95 -6.22 5.22
C ASP A 188 10.55 -5.65 4.91
N LEU A 189 10.13 -4.67 5.71
CA LEU A 189 8.98 -3.79 5.42
C LEU A 189 9.49 -2.45 4.92
N LEU A 190 9.23 -2.16 3.64
CA LEU A 190 9.66 -0.94 2.96
C LEU A 190 8.44 -0.05 2.74
N VAL A 191 8.38 1.06 3.46
CA VAL A 191 7.28 2.02 3.37
C VAL A 191 7.81 3.37 2.92
N PHE A 192 7.24 3.88 1.84
CA PHE A 192 7.51 5.22 1.33
C PHE A 192 6.27 6.07 1.53
N GLU A 193 6.41 7.17 2.27
CA GLU A 193 5.29 8.03 2.62
C GLU A 193 5.59 9.50 2.52
N ILE A 194 4.56 10.26 2.21
CA ILE A 194 4.60 11.72 2.26
C ILE A 194 4.51 12.15 3.71
N ALA A 195 5.48 12.91 4.17
CA ALA A 195 5.53 13.45 5.52
C ALA A 195 5.34 14.98 5.49
N PRO A 196 4.20 15.49 5.92
CA PRO A 196 3.97 16.92 5.97
C PRO A 196 4.77 17.59 7.10
N TRP A 197 5.13 18.84 6.89
CA TRP A 197 5.69 19.69 7.92
C TRP A 197 4.69 19.88 9.07
N TRP A 198 5.21 20.18 10.25
CA TRP A 198 4.39 20.28 11.46
C TRP A 198 3.18 21.23 11.36
N PRO A 199 3.24 22.40 10.67
CA PRO A 199 2.06 23.27 10.55
C PRO A 199 0.93 22.60 9.77
N VAL A 200 1.25 21.93 8.67
CA VAL A 200 0.26 21.20 7.85
C VAL A 200 -0.41 20.10 8.67
N CYS A 201 0.36 19.39 9.50
CA CYS A 201 -0.19 18.36 10.40
C CYS A 201 -1.16 18.94 11.42
N ILE A 202 -0.87 20.12 11.97
CA ILE A 202 -1.77 20.79 12.94
C ILE A 202 -3.06 21.15 12.23
N VAL A 203 -2.98 21.85 11.10
CA VAL A 203 -4.17 22.24 10.33
C VAL A 203 -4.98 21.02 9.96
N GLN A 204 -4.34 19.98 9.37
CA GLN A 204 -5.03 18.74 9.02
C GLN A 204 -5.79 18.14 10.22
N ARG A 205 -5.17 18.07 11.40
CA ARG A 205 -5.82 17.52 12.61
C ARG A 205 -7.00 18.36 13.09
N LEU A 206 -6.90 19.67 13.03
CA LEU A 206 -7.97 20.56 13.48
C LEU A 206 -9.19 20.48 12.56
N VAL A 207 -8.97 20.41 11.26
CA VAL A 207 -10.06 20.47 10.28
C VAL A 207 -10.57 19.09 9.84
N TRP A 208 -9.85 18.00 10.11
CA TRP A 208 -10.12 16.67 9.55
C TRP A 208 -11.56 16.22 9.72
N ASN A 209 -12.05 16.16 10.95
CA ASN A 209 -13.38 15.64 11.23
C ASN A 209 -14.49 16.47 10.58
N PHE A 210 -14.28 17.78 10.48
CA PHE A 210 -15.21 18.68 9.79
C PHE A 210 -15.15 18.49 8.28
N MET A 211 -13.96 18.52 7.70
CA MET A 211 -13.76 18.39 6.26
C MET A 211 -14.18 17.01 5.75
N ARG A 212 -13.87 15.94 6.48
CA ARG A 212 -14.25 14.56 6.12
C ARG A 212 -15.77 14.40 6.03
N ARG A 213 -16.51 15.00 6.96
CA ARG A 213 -18.00 15.00 6.93
C ARG A 213 -18.56 15.75 5.72
N ARG A 214 -17.89 16.79 5.28
CA ARG A 214 -18.33 17.64 4.15
C ARG A 214 -17.91 17.07 2.80
N LEU A 215 -16.67 16.65 2.67
CA LEU A 215 -16.06 16.18 1.43
C LEU A 215 -16.17 14.66 1.25
N LYS A 216 -16.58 13.93 2.29
CA LYS A 216 -16.76 12.46 2.25
C LYS A 216 -15.56 11.77 1.58
N GLU A 217 -15.81 11.01 0.52
CA GLU A 217 -14.82 10.23 -0.20
C GLU A 217 -13.77 11.07 -0.94
N SER A 218 -14.10 12.31 -1.30
CA SER A 218 -13.13 13.22 -1.96
C SER A 218 -11.95 13.59 -1.07
N LEU A 219 -12.09 13.47 0.28
CA LEU A 219 -10.98 13.65 1.22
C LEU A 219 -10.45 12.29 1.67
N ASN A 220 -9.73 11.61 0.82
CA ASN A 220 -9.24 10.24 1.06
C ASN A 220 -7.73 10.17 1.30
N VAL A 221 -7.15 11.19 1.95
CA VAL A 221 -5.72 11.26 2.25
C VAL A 221 -5.51 11.85 3.64
N PHE A 222 -4.86 11.10 4.53
CA PHE A 222 -4.44 11.58 5.85
C PHE A 222 -2.95 11.33 6.06
N PHE A 223 -2.16 12.41 6.08
CA PHE A 223 -0.71 12.31 6.21
C PHE A 223 -0.28 12.13 7.67
N TRP A 224 0.65 11.22 7.88
CA TRP A 224 1.23 10.90 9.18
C TRP A 224 2.59 11.55 9.34
N ARG A 225 2.82 12.17 10.50
CA ARG A 225 4.18 12.58 10.87
C ARG A 225 5.02 11.35 11.18
N ARG A 226 6.31 11.44 10.87
CA ARG A 226 7.32 10.40 11.12
C ARG A 226 7.15 9.74 12.49
N ARG A 227 7.23 10.53 13.58
CA ARG A 227 7.13 10.00 14.96
C ARG A 227 5.81 9.25 15.23
N ALA A 228 4.73 9.68 14.61
CA ALA A 228 3.43 9.03 14.80
C ALA A 228 3.37 7.67 14.09
N LEU A 229 3.91 7.59 12.86
CA LEU A 229 3.98 6.34 12.12
C LEU A 229 4.95 5.35 12.79
N GLU A 230 6.13 5.81 13.20
CA GLU A 230 7.10 5.00 13.95
C GLU A 230 6.49 4.43 15.23
N ALA A 231 5.80 5.26 16.02
CA ALA A 231 5.16 4.80 17.25
C ALA A 231 4.05 3.77 17.01
N MET A 232 3.29 3.92 15.91
CA MET A 232 2.30 2.90 15.53
C MET A 232 2.99 1.60 15.09
N ALA A 233 4.03 1.68 14.28
CA ALA A 233 4.78 0.52 13.81
C ALA A 233 5.42 -0.24 14.99
N THR A 234 6.10 0.44 15.88
CA THR A 234 6.75 -0.16 17.07
C THR A 234 5.78 -0.93 17.98
N THR A 235 4.49 -0.55 17.96
CA THR A 235 3.46 -1.26 18.75
C THR A 235 3.14 -2.65 18.21
N TYR A 236 3.26 -2.86 16.89
CA TYR A 236 2.80 -4.08 16.22
C TYR A 236 3.94 -4.92 15.63
N LEU A 237 5.06 -4.28 15.30
CA LEU A 237 6.23 -5.01 14.82
C LEU A 237 6.91 -5.76 15.98
N PRO A 238 7.52 -6.93 15.71
CA PRO A 238 8.18 -7.72 16.75
C PRO A 238 9.24 -6.94 17.51
N PRO A 239 9.43 -7.20 18.81
CA PRO A 239 10.57 -6.67 19.56
C PRO A 239 11.90 -7.03 18.88
N GLY A 240 12.82 -6.08 18.80
CA GLY A 240 14.08 -6.27 18.09
C GLY A 240 14.05 -5.85 16.61
N THR A 241 12.91 -5.47 16.08
CA THR A 241 12.82 -4.88 14.73
C THR A 241 13.70 -3.65 14.62
N ARG A 242 14.55 -3.62 13.60
CA ARG A 242 15.46 -2.50 13.33
C ARG A 242 14.81 -1.55 12.32
N LEU A 243 14.77 -0.26 12.67
CA LEU A 243 14.32 0.80 11.77
C LEU A 243 15.51 1.51 11.15
N GLU A 244 15.57 1.55 9.85
CA GLU A 244 16.37 2.49 9.08
C GLU A 244 15.42 3.54 8.48
N TYR A 245 15.72 4.81 8.72
CA TYR A 245 14.94 5.93 8.21
C TYR A 245 15.79 6.78 7.28
N ARG A 246 15.23 7.13 6.13
CA ARG A 246 15.83 8.09 5.19
C ARG A 246 14.79 9.08 4.75
N ALA A 247 15.22 10.32 4.50
CA ALA A 247 14.41 11.30 3.79
C ALA A 247 14.92 11.37 2.34
N ILE A 248 14.05 11.14 1.39
CA ILE A 248 14.34 11.41 -0.02
C ILE A 248 14.00 12.87 -0.27
N THR A 249 15.01 13.63 -0.64
CA THR A 249 14.83 14.99 -1.11
C THR A 249 14.16 14.95 -2.48
N VAL A 250 12.90 15.31 -2.53
CA VAL A 250 12.18 15.48 -3.79
C VAL A 250 12.82 16.63 -4.56
N SER A 251 13.09 16.42 -5.85
CA SER A 251 13.50 17.51 -6.74
C SER A 251 12.49 18.65 -6.65
N PRO A 252 12.94 19.94 -6.67
CA PRO A 252 12.03 21.09 -6.63
C PRO A 252 11.01 21.10 -7.78
N PHE A 253 11.17 20.23 -8.76
CA PHE A 253 10.26 20.05 -9.89
C PHE A 253 9.10 19.06 -9.62
N LEU A 254 9.07 18.38 -8.48
CA LEU A 254 8.03 17.42 -8.13
C LEU A 254 7.10 18.01 -7.10
N MET A 255 5.93 18.43 -7.57
CA MET A 255 4.84 18.91 -6.74
C MET A 255 3.84 17.79 -6.43
N PHE A 256 4.26 16.85 -5.63
CA PHE A 256 3.31 15.89 -5.06
C PHE A 256 2.69 16.49 -3.77
N PRO A 257 1.37 16.51 -3.53
CA PRO A 257 0.27 15.94 -4.31
C PRO A 257 -0.32 16.89 -5.38
N PHE A 258 0.15 18.12 -5.49
CA PHE A 258 -0.41 19.12 -6.42
C PHE A 258 -0.04 18.86 -7.89
N ALA A 259 0.94 18.00 -8.15
CA ALA A 259 1.29 17.59 -9.51
C ALA A 259 0.12 16.99 -10.30
N PHE A 260 -0.85 16.36 -9.61
CA PHE A 260 -2.07 15.87 -10.24
C PHE A 260 -3.02 16.99 -10.68
N ILE A 261 -2.98 18.13 -9.99
CA ILE A 261 -3.87 19.26 -10.29
C ILE A 261 -3.17 20.26 -11.21
N PHE A 262 -1.86 20.44 -11.01
CA PHE A 262 -1.03 21.43 -11.73
C PHE A 262 0.32 20.81 -12.15
N PRO A 263 0.37 19.92 -13.15
CA PRO A 263 1.57 19.17 -13.49
C PRO A 263 2.75 20.01 -13.95
N ARG A 264 2.51 21.27 -14.32
CA ARG A 264 3.54 22.22 -14.77
C ARG A 264 3.93 23.27 -13.74
N LEU A 265 3.29 23.30 -12.59
CA LEU A 265 3.58 24.30 -11.57
C LEU A 265 4.77 23.85 -10.71
N HIS A 266 5.87 24.56 -10.77
CA HIS A 266 7.06 24.33 -9.97
C HIS A 266 7.06 25.28 -8.77
N LEU A 267 6.98 24.74 -7.55
CA LEU A 267 7.17 25.53 -6.34
C LEU A 267 8.63 25.44 -5.87
N PRO A 268 9.21 26.55 -5.42
CA PRO A 268 10.47 26.49 -4.70
C PRO A 268 10.36 25.53 -3.50
N ARG A 269 11.41 24.79 -3.20
CA ARG A 269 11.43 23.81 -2.08
C ARG A 269 10.96 24.43 -0.75
N LEU A 270 11.29 25.69 -0.51
CA LEU A 270 10.90 26.42 0.68
C LEU A 270 9.37 26.56 0.83
N LEU A 271 8.64 26.52 -0.28
CA LEU A 271 7.17 26.59 -0.30
C LEU A 271 6.51 25.20 -0.41
N TYR A 272 7.30 24.13 -0.47
CA TYR A 272 6.80 22.77 -0.55
C TYR A 272 6.81 22.13 0.85
N PRO A 273 5.65 22.07 1.54
CA PRO A 273 5.58 21.70 2.95
C PRO A 273 5.59 20.19 3.21
N PHE A 274 6.11 19.38 2.28
CA PHE A 274 6.14 17.94 2.37
C PHE A 274 7.52 17.39 2.09
N ASP A 275 7.92 16.36 2.82
CA ASP A 275 9.08 15.52 2.55
C ASP A 275 8.61 14.12 2.18
N ILE A 276 9.45 13.34 1.51
CA ILE A 276 9.23 11.91 1.34
C ILE A 276 10.10 11.17 2.33
N SER A 277 9.45 10.35 3.10
CA SER A 277 10.07 9.51 4.12
C SER A 277 10.11 8.07 3.68
N VAL A 278 11.27 7.46 3.78
CA VAL A 278 11.49 6.03 3.57
C VAL A 278 11.72 5.38 4.92
N TYR A 279 10.87 4.43 5.24
CA TYR A 279 10.98 3.60 6.43
C TYR A 279 11.30 2.18 6.02
N ILE A 280 12.35 1.62 6.55
CA ILE A 280 12.76 0.25 6.33
C ILE A 280 12.83 -0.43 7.69
N TRP A 281 11.85 -1.29 7.96
CA TRP A 281 11.84 -2.10 9.17
C TRP A 281 12.28 -3.51 8.82
N ARG A 282 13.39 -3.96 9.39
CA ARG A 282 13.86 -5.33 9.29
C ARG A 282 13.42 -6.12 10.51
N MET A 283 12.67 -7.19 10.26
CA MET A 283 12.22 -8.12 11.31
C MET A 283 13.42 -8.83 11.94
N PRO A 284 13.32 -9.22 13.22
CA PRO A 284 14.36 -9.98 13.90
C PRO A 284 14.53 -11.41 13.36
#